data_90397af57ff8c3bc8e29ab27eeda6fdc
#
_entry.id   90397af57ff8c3bc8e29ab27eeda6fdc
#
_cell.length_a   1.000
_cell.length_b   1.000
_cell.length_c   1.000
_cell.angle_alpha   90.00
_cell.angle_beta   90.00
_cell.angle_gamma   90.00
#
_symmetry.space_group_name_H-M   'P 1'
#
loop_
_entity.id
_entity.type
_entity.pdbx_description
1 polymer ?
#
loop_
_entity_poly.entity_id
_entity_poly.type
_entity_poly.pdbx_seq_one_letter_code
_entity_poly.pdbx_strand_id
1 'polypeptide(L)'
;MELFHKTRWTEITSLIYKTEKSDVERALDSQGAGGLRDFAALMSPLAAQHYLEPMARLSHRLTTQRFGRVVRLFAPMYLSNECNNVCDYCGFSFGNAIPRKTLSIGETLREAGILKKHGFDHVLLVTGESGRKVGVDYLARSLSALRPHFSNLSIEVQPLHQKEYEALIGEGLHAVLVYQETYEQDSYQRHHLKGRKRNFDWRLGTPDRLGQAGIKKIGLGCLFGLTEDWRTDAYFAAQHLGYLERTYWKTTYSMSFPRLRPCAGEKPPVVTLKDRDMVQLLCAFRIFSHELELSLSTRESPAFRENLLPLGVTTMSAGSKTNPGGYTDPEEALEQFEVSDQRSPAEVCHMLEQKGYDPVFKDWDSSYDNPKALSEAFIQEVQASHKKREFVQAS
;
A
#
# COMPACT_ATOMS: atom_id res chain seq x y z
N MET A 1 15.68 -7.09 12.11
CA MET A 1 15.47 -8.56 12.16
C MET A 1 15.60 -9.11 13.59
N GLU A 2 16.70 -8.92 14.32
CA GLU A 2 16.83 -9.37 15.72
C GLU A 2 15.68 -8.95 16.64
N LEU A 3 15.11 -7.77 16.43
CA LEU A 3 14.00 -7.25 17.23
C LEU A 3 12.78 -8.18 17.22
N PHE A 4 12.44 -8.76 16.07
CA PHE A 4 11.29 -9.65 15.92
C PHE A 4 11.52 -11.01 16.60
N HIS A 5 12.75 -11.53 16.56
CA HIS A 5 13.08 -12.80 17.22
C HIS A 5 13.20 -12.69 18.74
N LYS A 6 13.42 -11.47 19.27
CA LYS A 6 13.48 -11.20 20.72
C LYS A 6 12.12 -10.93 21.36
N THR A 7 11.15 -10.45 20.57
CA THR A 7 9.82 -10.14 21.07
C THR A 7 8.90 -11.36 20.97
N ARG A 8 8.39 -11.82 22.09
CA ARG A 8 7.53 -13.01 22.13
C ARG A 8 6.07 -12.65 21.86
N TRP A 9 5.45 -13.39 20.97
CA TRP A 9 4.04 -13.21 20.61
C TRP A 9 3.12 -13.19 21.84
N THR A 10 3.25 -14.18 22.72
CA THR A 10 2.45 -14.32 23.93
C THR A 10 2.61 -13.17 24.94
N GLU A 11 3.78 -12.56 25.01
CA GLU A 11 4.01 -11.39 25.86
C GLU A 11 3.24 -10.17 25.33
N ILE A 12 3.23 -9.97 24.02
CA ILE A 12 2.50 -8.89 23.39
C ILE A 12 0.99 -9.13 23.47
N THR A 13 0.52 -10.35 23.23
CA THR A 13 -0.88 -10.71 23.47
C THR A 13 -1.29 -10.36 24.91
N SER A 14 -0.49 -10.78 25.89
CA SER A 14 -0.77 -10.44 27.30
C SER A 14 -0.78 -8.94 27.56
N LEU A 15 0.14 -8.18 26.96
CA LEU A 15 0.18 -6.71 27.08
C LEU A 15 -1.10 -6.06 26.54
N ILE A 16 -1.58 -6.47 25.37
CA ILE A 16 -2.77 -5.91 24.74
C ILE A 16 -4.04 -6.27 25.54
N TYR A 17 -4.19 -7.53 25.94
CA TYR A 17 -5.44 -8.00 26.57
C TYR A 17 -5.55 -7.70 28.05
N LYS A 18 -4.44 -7.34 28.72
CA LYS A 18 -4.42 -6.88 30.12
C LYS A 18 -4.36 -5.36 30.26
N THR A 19 -4.58 -4.61 29.18
CA THR A 19 -4.62 -3.15 29.18
C THR A 19 -5.70 -2.63 30.14
N GLU A 20 -5.34 -1.66 30.96
CA GLU A 20 -6.24 -0.95 31.87
C GLU A 20 -6.69 0.39 31.28
N LYS A 21 -7.75 1.00 31.87
CA LYS A 21 -8.27 2.31 31.43
C LYS A 21 -7.18 3.40 31.43
N SER A 22 -6.38 3.45 32.49
CA SER A 22 -5.27 4.40 32.61
C SER A 22 -4.25 4.30 31.50
N ASP A 23 -4.03 3.09 30.95
CA ASP A 23 -3.11 2.90 29.82
C ASP A 23 -3.69 3.52 28.52
N VAL A 24 -4.98 3.34 28.28
CA VAL A 24 -5.66 3.91 27.11
C VAL A 24 -5.73 5.44 27.23
N GLU A 25 -6.07 5.95 28.41
CA GLU A 25 -6.15 7.39 28.67
C GLU A 25 -4.78 8.05 28.48
N ARG A 26 -3.71 7.47 29.04
CA ARG A 26 -2.32 7.90 28.79
C ARG A 26 -1.98 7.93 27.30
N ALA A 27 -2.34 6.86 26.57
CA ALA A 27 -2.08 6.77 25.14
C ALA A 27 -2.80 7.88 24.33
N LEU A 28 -4.01 8.23 24.69
CA LEU A 28 -4.77 9.32 24.10
C LEU A 28 -4.20 10.70 24.48
N ASP A 29 -3.80 10.87 25.75
CA ASP A 29 -3.22 12.13 26.27
C ASP A 29 -1.85 12.42 25.66
N SER A 30 -1.14 11.41 25.17
CA SER A 30 0.13 11.57 24.44
C SER A 30 -0.02 12.36 23.14
N GLN A 31 -1.26 12.53 22.64
CA GLN A 31 -1.61 13.29 21.42
C GLN A 31 -0.81 12.82 20.18
N GLY A 32 -0.45 11.53 20.16
CA GLY A 32 0.32 10.92 19.10
C GLY A 32 1.84 10.91 19.31
N ALA A 33 2.33 11.37 20.46
CA ALA A 33 3.76 11.23 20.83
C ALA A 33 4.06 9.91 21.54
N GLY A 34 3.09 8.99 21.59
CA GLY A 34 3.22 7.69 22.26
C GLY A 34 4.07 6.68 21.50
N GLY A 35 4.51 5.64 22.25
CA GLY A 35 5.30 4.54 21.71
C GLY A 35 4.52 3.24 21.53
N LEU A 36 5.24 2.13 21.35
CA LEU A 36 4.64 0.80 21.13
C LEU A 36 3.77 0.34 22.32
N ARG A 37 4.07 0.76 23.55
CA ARG A 37 3.22 0.44 24.71
C ARG A 37 1.85 1.14 24.61
N ASP A 38 1.84 2.39 24.15
CA ASP A 38 0.60 3.13 23.94
C ASP A 38 -0.17 2.58 22.74
N PHE A 39 0.53 2.18 21.67
CA PHE A 39 -0.10 1.46 20.56
C PHE A 39 -0.78 0.16 21.01
N ALA A 40 -0.13 -0.64 21.87
CA ALA A 40 -0.74 -1.84 22.44
C ALA A 40 -2.03 -1.53 23.21
N ALA A 41 -2.01 -0.45 24.00
CA ALA A 41 -3.21 -0.01 24.73
C ALA A 41 -4.35 0.41 23.79
N LEU A 42 -4.04 1.16 22.71
CA LEU A 42 -5.02 1.54 21.70
C LEU A 42 -5.57 0.34 20.90
N MET A 43 -4.79 -0.76 20.78
CA MET A 43 -5.22 -2.00 20.13
C MET A 43 -6.01 -2.93 21.04
N SER A 44 -6.16 -2.62 22.32
CA SER A 44 -6.86 -3.48 23.28
C SER A 44 -8.36 -3.62 22.99
N PRO A 45 -9.00 -4.74 23.40
CA PRO A 45 -10.47 -4.86 23.39
C PRO A 45 -11.15 -3.77 24.22
N LEU A 46 -10.53 -3.34 25.32
CA LEU A 46 -11.02 -2.26 26.18
C LEU A 46 -11.10 -0.94 25.40
N ALA A 47 -10.06 -0.58 24.64
CA ALA A 47 -10.06 0.62 23.79
C ALA A 47 -11.15 0.54 22.72
N ALA A 48 -11.32 -0.63 22.06
CA ALA A 48 -12.40 -0.84 21.10
C ALA A 48 -13.79 -0.62 21.71
N GLN A 49 -14.00 -1.07 22.95
CA GLN A 49 -15.29 -1.02 23.60
C GLN A 49 -15.66 0.38 24.10
N HIS A 50 -14.70 1.13 24.65
CA HIS A 50 -14.98 2.34 25.42
C HIS A 50 -14.34 3.62 24.87
N TYR A 51 -13.32 3.53 24.01
CA TYR A 51 -12.52 4.68 23.58
C TYR A 51 -12.45 4.88 22.07
N LEU A 52 -13.24 4.13 21.27
CA LEU A 52 -13.18 4.21 19.82
C LEU A 52 -13.49 5.61 19.29
N GLU A 53 -14.49 6.29 19.88
CA GLU A 53 -14.85 7.66 19.51
C GLU A 53 -13.74 8.69 19.84
N PRO A 54 -13.14 8.72 21.04
CA PRO A 54 -11.95 9.53 21.32
C PRO A 54 -10.78 9.24 20.36
N MET A 55 -10.52 7.98 20.04
CA MET A 55 -9.51 7.58 19.06
C MET A 55 -9.81 8.16 17.68
N ALA A 56 -11.05 8.06 17.22
CA ALA A 56 -11.49 8.57 15.93
C ALA A 56 -11.34 10.09 15.82
N ARG A 57 -11.70 10.84 16.85
CA ARG A 57 -11.53 12.30 16.91
C ARG A 57 -10.05 12.70 16.89
N LEU A 58 -9.21 12.00 17.65
CA LEU A 58 -7.78 12.25 17.66
C LEU A 58 -7.16 11.92 16.29
N SER A 59 -7.50 10.78 15.71
CA SER A 59 -7.05 10.37 14.38
C SER A 59 -7.44 11.39 13.31
N HIS A 60 -8.69 11.85 13.30
CA HIS A 60 -9.16 12.91 12.39
C HIS A 60 -8.32 14.18 12.51
N ARG A 61 -8.10 14.66 13.75
CA ARG A 61 -7.32 15.88 13.99
C ARG A 61 -5.88 15.74 13.49
N LEU A 62 -5.20 14.65 13.82
CA LEU A 62 -3.82 14.39 13.40
C LEU A 62 -3.72 14.26 11.88
N THR A 63 -4.68 13.59 11.24
CA THR A 63 -4.73 13.48 9.78
C THR A 63 -4.89 14.85 9.13
N THR A 64 -5.84 15.65 9.61
CA THR A 64 -6.10 17.00 9.06
C THR A 64 -4.90 17.93 9.27
N GLN A 65 -4.22 17.84 10.41
CA GLN A 65 -3.02 18.64 10.68
C GLN A 65 -1.87 18.31 9.73
N ARG A 66 -1.70 17.01 9.40
CA ARG A 66 -0.55 16.57 8.59
C ARG A 66 -0.82 16.55 7.08
N PHE A 67 -2.01 16.15 6.68
CA PHE A 67 -2.36 15.92 5.27
C PHE A 67 -3.46 16.86 4.75
N GLY A 68 -4.04 17.69 5.61
CA GLY A 68 -5.19 18.50 5.21
C GLY A 68 -6.40 17.61 4.86
N ARG A 69 -7.05 17.97 3.75
CA ARG A 69 -8.16 17.21 3.17
C ARG A 69 -7.80 16.58 1.82
N VAL A 70 -6.51 16.37 1.58
CA VAL A 70 -6.04 15.76 0.33
C VAL A 70 -6.13 14.24 0.42
N VAL A 71 -6.71 13.63 -0.61
CA VAL A 71 -6.71 12.17 -0.79
C VAL A 71 -6.07 11.83 -2.13
N ARG A 72 -4.98 11.09 -2.07
CA ARG A 72 -4.25 10.66 -3.24
C ARG A 72 -4.93 9.44 -3.87
N LEU A 73 -5.09 9.48 -5.18
CA LEU A 73 -5.63 8.38 -5.96
C LEU A 73 -4.53 7.66 -6.75
N PHE A 74 -4.62 6.33 -6.78
CA PHE A 74 -3.77 5.48 -7.61
C PHE A 74 -4.59 4.35 -8.23
N ALA A 75 -4.04 3.71 -9.26
CA ALA A 75 -4.60 2.50 -9.84
C ALA A 75 -3.56 1.38 -9.86
N PRO A 76 -3.94 0.14 -9.48
CA PRO A 76 -3.12 -1.03 -9.72
C PRO A 76 -3.17 -1.39 -11.21
N MET A 77 -2.03 -1.72 -11.80
CA MET A 77 -1.91 -2.26 -13.15
C MET A 77 -1.25 -3.63 -13.08
N TYR A 78 -2.03 -4.66 -13.29
CA TYR A 78 -1.54 -6.03 -13.22
C TYR A 78 -0.80 -6.38 -14.51
N LEU A 79 0.49 -6.67 -14.40
CA LEU A 79 1.34 -7.04 -15.51
C LEU A 79 1.34 -8.55 -15.77
N SER A 80 1.13 -9.34 -14.70
CA SER A 80 1.15 -10.80 -14.80
C SER A 80 0.44 -11.48 -13.62
N ASN A 81 -0.25 -12.57 -13.88
CA ASN A 81 -0.77 -13.48 -12.86
C ASN A 81 0.05 -14.79 -12.74
N GLU A 82 1.22 -14.85 -13.37
CA GLU A 82 2.15 -15.96 -13.23
C GLU A 82 2.75 -15.99 -11.82
N CYS A 83 2.57 -17.11 -11.11
CA CYS A 83 3.06 -17.27 -9.74
C CYS A 83 3.60 -18.69 -9.52
N ASN A 84 4.70 -18.81 -8.76
CA ASN A 84 5.32 -20.08 -8.38
C ASN A 84 5.02 -20.48 -6.92
N ASN A 85 4.27 -19.64 -6.19
CA ASN A 85 3.91 -19.90 -4.81
C ASN A 85 2.55 -20.61 -4.70
N VAL A 86 2.38 -21.37 -3.65
CA VAL A 86 1.09 -21.96 -3.26
C VAL A 86 0.65 -21.27 -1.97
N CYS A 87 -0.30 -20.33 -2.11
CA CYS A 87 -0.92 -19.60 -1.01
C CYS A 87 -2.42 -19.86 -1.06
N ASP A 88 -3.02 -20.27 0.05
CA ASP A 88 -4.43 -20.73 0.10
C ASP A 88 -5.47 -19.59 0.19
N TYR A 89 -5.04 -18.37 -0.01
CA TYR A 89 -5.87 -17.15 0.02
C TYR A 89 -5.75 -16.30 -1.26
N CYS A 90 -5.04 -16.77 -2.28
CA CYS A 90 -4.72 -15.97 -3.45
C CYS A 90 -5.16 -16.64 -4.75
N GLY A 91 -5.96 -15.93 -5.56
CA GLY A 91 -6.42 -16.42 -6.85
C GLY A 91 -5.27 -16.79 -7.81
N PHE A 92 -4.10 -16.14 -7.68
CA PHE A 92 -2.91 -16.45 -8.50
C PHE A 92 -2.09 -17.62 -8.00
N SER A 93 -2.52 -18.32 -6.93
CA SER A 93 -1.82 -19.49 -6.41
C SER A 93 -1.46 -20.49 -7.52
N PHE A 94 -0.25 -21.07 -7.45
CA PHE A 94 0.25 -21.98 -8.50
C PHE A 94 -0.65 -23.20 -8.72
N GLY A 95 -1.33 -23.67 -7.69
CA GLY A 95 -2.25 -24.80 -7.76
C GLY A 95 -3.59 -24.52 -8.43
N ASN A 96 -3.94 -23.24 -8.67
CA ASN A 96 -5.20 -22.88 -9.27
C ASN A 96 -5.17 -23.05 -10.80
N ALA A 97 -6.16 -23.75 -11.34
CA ALA A 97 -6.33 -23.95 -12.78
C ALA A 97 -6.95 -22.72 -13.44
N ILE A 98 -6.16 -21.64 -13.53
CA ILE A 98 -6.58 -20.38 -14.14
C ILE A 98 -5.75 -20.08 -15.40
N PRO A 99 -6.28 -19.33 -16.39
CA PRO A 99 -5.48 -18.80 -17.48
C PRO A 99 -4.32 -17.96 -16.94
N ARG A 100 -3.12 -18.13 -17.51
CA ARG A 100 -1.93 -17.37 -17.13
C ARG A 100 -1.58 -16.40 -18.25
N LYS A 101 -1.40 -15.13 -17.87
CA LYS A 101 -1.09 -14.04 -18.81
C LYS A 101 0.04 -13.19 -18.23
N THR A 102 1.00 -12.84 -19.09
CA THR A 102 2.02 -11.84 -18.81
C THR A 102 1.99 -10.85 -19.96
N LEU A 103 1.81 -9.58 -19.66
CA LEU A 103 1.72 -8.53 -20.67
C LEU A 103 3.09 -8.31 -21.34
N SER A 104 3.08 -8.17 -22.66
CA SER A 104 4.21 -7.58 -23.38
C SER A 104 4.31 -6.08 -23.06
N ILE A 105 5.46 -5.47 -23.36
CA ILE A 105 5.65 -4.02 -23.17
C ILE A 105 4.61 -3.22 -23.96
N GLY A 106 4.25 -3.67 -25.17
CA GLY A 106 3.21 -3.02 -25.98
C GLY A 106 1.81 -3.08 -25.32
N GLU A 107 1.46 -4.21 -24.68
CA GLU A 107 0.22 -4.33 -23.90
C GLU A 107 0.27 -3.47 -22.65
N THR A 108 1.39 -3.46 -21.94
CA THR A 108 1.62 -2.59 -20.76
C THR A 108 1.39 -1.11 -21.10
N LEU A 109 1.90 -0.64 -22.25
CA LEU A 109 1.69 0.75 -22.71
C LEU A 109 0.24 1.04 -23.10
N ARG A 110 -0.51 0.05 -23.62
CA ARG A 110 -1.96 0.22 -23.90
C ARG A 110 -2.76 0.38 -22.60
N GLU A 111 -2.50 -0.48 -21.60
CA GLU A 111 -3.09 -0.35 -20.24
C GLU A 111 -2.78 1.02 -19.64
N ALA A 112 -1.52 1.43 -19.68
CA ALA A 112 -1.05 2.73 -19.21
C ALA A 112 -1.79 3.90 -19.89
N GLY A 113 -2.03 3.80 -21.19
CA GLY A 113 -2.76 4.81 -21.96
C GLY A 113 -4.20 5.02 -21.47
N ILE A 114 -4.87 3.96 -21.02
CA ILE A 114 -6.21 4.06 -20.43
C ILE A 114 -6.14 4.75 -19.06
N LEU A 115 -5.19 4.36 -18.20
CA LEU A 115 -5.01 5.00 -16.90
C LEU A 115 -4.67 6.49 -17.02
N LYS A 116 -3.83 6.87 -17.98
CA LYS A 116 -3.53 8.28 -18.28
C LYS A 116 -4.76 9.06 -18.71
N LYS A 117 -5.66 8.48 -19.53
CA LYS A 117 -6.94 9.11 -19.89
C LYS A 117 -7.85 9.37 -18.69
N HIS A 118 -7.76 8.55 -17.65
CA HIS A 118 -8.46 8.75 -16.38
C HIS A 118 -7.74 9.73 -15.43
N GLY A 119 -6.61 10.33 -15.84
CA GLY A 119 -5.88 11.32 -15.08
C GLY A 119 -4.80 10.76 -14.15
N PHE A 120 -4.63 9.44 -14.06
CA PHE A 120 -3.62 8.87 -13.17
C PHE A 120 -2.21 9.26 -13.58
N ASP A 121 -1.44 9.68 -12.60
CA ASP A 121 0.00 9.96 -12.71
C ASP A 121 0.84 9.12 -11.71
N HIS A 122 0.16 8.35 -10.90
CA HIS A 122 0.69 7.32 -10.02
C HIS A 122 0.08 5.96 -10.36
N VAL A 123 0.92 4.98 -10.70
CA VAL A 123 0.50 3.60 -11.01
C VAL A 123 1.26 2.59 -10.15
N LEU A 124 0.54 1.58 -9.68
CA LEU A 124 1.09 0.44 -8.96
C LEU A 124 1.15 -0.78 -9.88
N LEU A 125 2.36 -1.18 -10.29
CA LEU A 125 2.57 -2.36 -11.13
C LEU A 125 2.54 -3.61 -10.25
N VAL A 126 1.65 -4.55 -10.57
CA VAL A 126 1.44 -5.77 -9.77
C VAL A 126 1.76 -7.00 -10.60
N THR A 127 2.46 -7.96 -10.00
CA THR A 127 2.67 -9.28 -10.60
C THR A 127 2.46 -10.40 -9.59
N GLY A 128 2.13 -11.59 -10.06
CA GLY A 128 2.40 -12.79 -9.29
C GLY A 128 3.93 -12.98 -9.12
N GLU A 129 4.33 -13.83 -8.19
CA GLU A 129 5.74 -14.06 -7.88
C GLU A 129 6.33 -15.18 -8.75
N SER A 130 6.89 -14.83 -9.90
CA SER A 130 7.54 -15.74 -10.84
C SER A 130 8.84 -15.15 -11.39
N GLY A 131 9.94 -15.34 -10.67
CA GLY A 131 11.23 -14.77 -11.07
C GLY A 131 11.72 -15.17 -12.48
N ARG A 132 11.19 -16.25 -13.05
CA ARG A 132 11.52 -16.69 -14.42
C ARG A 132 10.71 -15.92 -15.48
N LYS A 133 9.45 -15.61 -15.21
CA LYS A 133 8.53 -14.94 -16.16
C LYS A 133 8.55 -13.42 -16.00
N VAL A 134 8.54 -12.96 -14.75
CA VAL A 134 8.47 -11.55 -14.35
C VAL A 134 9.66 -11.19 -13.44
N GLY A 135 10.86 -11.52 -13.91
CA GLY A 135 12.13 -11.21 -13.23
C GLY A 135 12.51 -9.73 -13.36
N VAL A 136 13.70 -9.39 -12.83
CA VAL A 136 14.20 -8.02 -12.77
C VAL A 136 14.28 -7.36 -14.16
N ASP A 137 14.74 -8.10 -15.19
CA ASP A 137 14.83 -7.57 -16.57
C ASP A 137 13.45 -7.20 -17.15
N TYR A 138 12.42 -7.97 -16.83
CA TYR A 138 11.05 -7.64 -17.26
C TYR A 138 10.54 -6.40 -16.54
N LEU A 139 10.75 -6.30 -15.23
CA LEU A 139 10.38 -5.15 -14.42
C LEU A 139 11.12 -3.88 -14.86
N ALA A 140 12.44 -3.98 -15.10
CA ALA A 140 13.24 -2.87 -15.57
C ALA A 140 12.74 -2.32 -16.92
N ARG A 141 12.47 -3.19 -17.89
CA ARG A 141 11.91 -2.79 -19.18
C ARG A 141 10.52 -2.17 -19.04
N SER A 142 9.69 -2.70 -18.16
CA SER A 142 8.34 -2.14 -17.91
C SER A 142 8.44 -0.75 -17.27
N LEU A 143 9.30 -0.56 -16.27
CA LEU A 143 9.53 0.74 -15.62
C LEU A 143 10.10 1.76 -16.62
N SER A 144 11.13 1.39 -17.37
CA SER A 144 11.75 2.25 -18.40
C SER A 144 10.75 2.72 -19.45
N ALA A 145 9.88 1.81 -19.92
CA ALA A 145 8.82 2.14 -20.87
C ALA A 145 7.73 3.07 -20.28
N LEU A 146 7.41 2.94 -18.98
CA LEU A 146 6.38 3.71 -18.32
C LEU A 146 6.86 5.06 -17.76
N ARG A 147 8.15 5.20 -17.48
CA ARG A 147 8.77 6.39 -16.90
C ARG A 147 8.43 7.71 -17.61
N PRO A 148 8.35 7.77 -18.97
CA PRO A 148 7.94 9.01 -19.65
C PRO A 148 6.46 9.39 -19.44
N HIS A 149 5.63 8.47 -18.93
CA HIS A 149 4.19 8.63 -18.85
C HIS A 149 3.67 8.88 -17.42
N PHE A 150 4.44 8.47 -16.40
CA PHE A 150 4.02 8.58 -15.00
C PHE A 150 5.13 9.20 -14.15
N SER A 151 4.77 10.15 -13.29
CA SER A 151 5.70 10.73 -12.34
C SER A 151 6.02 9.80 -11.16
N ASN A 152 5.14 8.84 -10.88
CA ASN A 152 5.30 7.93 -9.74
C ASN A 152 5.02 6.48 -10.16
N LEU A 153 6.07 5.66 -10.20
CA LEU A 153 6.01 4.24 -10.50
C LEU A 153 6.27 3.42 -9.25
N SER A 154 5.30 2.61 -8.87
CA SER A 154 5.37 1.71 -7.72
C SER A 154 5.25 0.26 -8.17
N ILE A 155 5.83 -0.68 -7.41
CA ILE A 155 5.70 -2.12 -7.67
C ILE A 155 5.20 -2.88 -6.44
N GLU A 156 4.41 -3.90 -6.69
CA GLU A 156 4.03 -4.95 -5.72
C GLU A 156 4.32 -6.31 -6.37
N VAL A 157 5.52 -6.83 -6.11
CA VAL A 157 6.10 -8.00 -6.77
C VAL A 157 6.82 -8.89 -5.75
N GLN A 158 7.47 -9.96 -6.21
CA GLN A 158 8.31 -10.78 -5.35
C GLN A 158 9.42 -9.98 -4.66
N PRO A 159 9.80 -10.34 -3.42
CA PRO A 159 10.99 -9.78 -2.78
C PRO A 159 12.26 -10.00 -3.62
N LEU A 160 13.04 -8.94 -3.79
CA LEU A 160 14.27 -8.92 -4.57
C LEU A 160 15.50 -8.72 -3.66
N HIS A 161 16.69 -8.88 -4.23
CA HIS A 161 17.95 -8.51 -3.59
C HIS A 161 18.17 -6.99 -3.65
N GLN A 162 18.97 -6.45 -2.73
CA GLN A 162 19.26 -5.01 -2.64
C GLN A 162 19.74 -4.45 -3.99
N LYS A 163 20.73 -5.07 -4.64
CA LYS A 163 21.28 -4.62 -5.93
C LYS A 163 20.23 -4.62 -7.05
N GLU A 164 19.26 -5.52 -7.00
CA GLU A 164 18.16 -5.58 -7.96
C GLU A 164 17.21 -4.39 -7.74
N TYR A 165 16.93 -4.00 -6.49
CA TYR A 165 16.19 -2.78 -6.19
C TYR A 165 16.96 -1.52 -6.62
N GLU A 166 18.27 -1.45 -6.38
CA GLU A 166 19.11 -0.34 -6.85
C GLU A 166 19.03 -0.16 -8.38
N ALA A 167 19.06 -1.27 -9.13
CA ALA A 167 18.88 -1.24 -10.58
C ALA A 167 17.51 -0.72 -10.99
N LEU A 168 16.42 -1.19 -10.35
CA LEU A 168 15.06 -0.73 -10.65
C LEU A 168 14.83 0.75 -10.26
N ILE A 169 15.47 1.23 -9.19
CA ILE A 169 15.45 2.66 -8.81
C ILE A 169 16.08 3.50 -9.93
N GLY A 170 17.17 3.03 -10.56
CA GLY A 170 17.76 3.67 -11.72
C GLY A 170 16.80 3.80 -12.92
N GLU A 171 15.88 2.86 -13.07
CA GLU A 171 14.83 2.87 -14.11
C GLU A 171 13.59 3.71 -13.72
N GLY A 172 13.61 4.37 -12.57
CA GLY A 172 12.53 5.27 -12.15
C GLY A 172 11.54 4.67 -11.14
N LEU A 173 11.90 3.56 -10.48
CA LEU A 173 11.11 3.01 -9.39
C LEU A 173 11.11 3.96 -8.20
N HIS A 174 9.90 4.37 -7.76
CA HIS A 174 9.69 5.28 -6.63
C HIS A 174 9.32 4.56 -5.35
N ALA A 175 8.42 3.58 -5.43
CA ALA A 175 7.92 2.88 -4.25
C ALA A 175 7.83 1.37 -4.46
N VAL A 176 7.99 0.62 -3.36
CA VAL A 176 7.75 -0.83 -3.34
C VAL A 176 6.78 -1.16 -2.22
N LEU A 177 5.73 -1.88 -2.56
CA LEU A 177 4.79 -2.43 -1.59
C LEU A 177 5.14 -3.90 -1.35
N VAL A 178 5.34 -4.25 -0.10
CA VAL A 178 5.62 -5.63 0.31
C VAL A 178 4.91 -5.91 1.63
N TYR A 179 3.86 -6.70 1.56
CA TYR A 179 3.11 -7.08 2.75
C TYR A 179 3.72 -8.32 3.37
N GLN A 180 3.94 -8.29 4.68
CA GLN A 180 4.38 -9.47 5.43
C GLN A 180 3.29 -10.54 5.48
N GLU A 181 2.06 -10.16 5.21
CA GLU A 181 0.81 -10.91 5.30
C GLU A 181 0.41 -11.15 6.76
N THR A 182 1.20 -11.88 7.53
CA THR A 182 1.09 -11.99 9.00
C THR A 182 2.48 -12.09 9.62
N TYR A 183 2.65 -11.54 10.82
CA TYR A 183 3.87 -11.64 11.62
C TYR A 183 3.87 -12.87 12.54
N GLU A 184 2.73 -13.57 12.66
CA GLU A 184 2.65 -14.84 13.37
C GLU A 184 3.26 -15.96 12.51
N GLN A 185 4.43 -16.43 12.92
CA GLN A 185 5.26 -17.31 12.08
C GLN A 185 4.58 -18.64 11.75
N ASP A 186 3.85 -19.24 12.70
CA ASP A 186 3.15 -20.51 12.47
C ASP A 186 1.97 -20.31 11.50
N SER A 187 1.20 -19.23 11.63
CA SER A 187 0.16 -18.87 10.67
C SER A 187 0.76 -18.60 9.29
N TYR A 188 1.86 -17.87 9.24
CA TYR A 188 2.55 -17.62 7.98
C TYR A 188 2.90 -18.94 7.25
N GLN A 189 3.46 -19.93 7.96
CA GLN A 189 3.82 -21.22 7.38
C GLN A 189 2.59 -22.04 6.96
N ARG A 190 1.48 -21.95 7.70
CA ARG A 190 0.22 -22.63 7.37
C ARG A 190 -0.39 -22.16 6.05
N HIS A 191 -0.26 -20.86 5.74
CA HIS A 191 -0.85 -20.24 4.56
C HIS A 191 0.08 -20.18 3.33
N HIS A 192 1.39 -20.32 3.52
CA HIS A 192 2.39 -20.31 2.44
C HIS A 192 2.99 -21.72 2.27
N LEU A 193 2.28 -22.58 1.53
CA LEU A 193 2.56 -24.01 1.48
C LEU A 193 3.79 -24.36 0.64
N LYS A 194 4.06 -23.58 -0.43
CA LYS A 194 5.15 -23.84 -1.37
C LYS A 194 5.64 -22.55 -2.04
N GLY A 195 6.88 -22.57 -2.50
CA GLY A 195 7.51 -21.48 -3.23
C GLY A 195 8.36 -20.57 -2.34
N ARG A 196 8.93 -19.51 -2.94
CA ARG A 196 9.85 -18.59 -2.25
C ARG A 196 9.15 -17.77 -1.17
N LYS A 197 7.86 -17.49 -1.33
CA LYS A 197 7.05 -16.76 -0.34
C LYS A 197 7.00 -17.48 1.01
N ARG A 198 7.20 -18.82 1.04
CA ARG A 198 7.29 -19.57 2.29
C ARG A 198 8.44 -19.14 3.20
N ASN A 199 9.48 -18.49 2.68
CA ASN A 199 10.60 -18.00 3.48
C ASN A 199 10.20 -16.71 4.21
N PHE A 200 9.77 -16.87 5.45
CA PHE A 200 9.33 -15.80 6.34
C PHE A 200 10.38 -14.71 6.51
N ASP A 201 11.62 -15.08 6.86
CA ASP A 201 12.70 -14.12 7.15
C ASP A 201 13.15 -13.36 5.89
N TRP A 202 13.15 -14.04 4.74
CA TRP A 202 13.44 -13.39 3.47
C TRP A 202 12.43 -12.28 3.15
N ARG A 203 11.14 -12.54 3.40
CA ARG A 203 10.09 -11.56 3.19
C ARG A 203 10.14 -10.46 4.23
N LEU A 204 10.27 -10.81 5.50
CA LEU A 204 10.39 -9.86 6.62
C LEU A 204 11.56 -8.88 6.43
N GLY A 205 12.71 -9.34 5.92
CA GLY A 205 13.88 -8.51 5.65
C GLY A 205 13.81 -7.70 4.36
N THR A 206 12.70 -7.72 3.63
CA THR A 206 12.57 -6.95 2.37
C THR A 206 12.61 -5.45 2.60
N PRO A 207 11.90 -4.86 3.58
CA PRO A 207 11.98 -3.42 3.86
C PRO A 207 13.40 -2.94 4.21
N ASP A 208 14.21 -3.76 4.90
CA ASP A 208 15.62 -3.42 5.16
C ASP A 208 16.42 -3.33 3.85
N ARG A 209 16.26 -4.30 2.94
CA ARG A 209 16.94 -4.26 1.63
C ARG A 209 16.51 -3.06 0.79
N LEU A 210 15.24 -2.68 0.87
CA LEU A 210 14.70 -1.48 0.22
C LEU A 210 15.28 -0.20 0.81
N GLY A 211 15.31 -0.08 2.14
CA GLY A 211 15.90 1.07 2.82
C GLY A 211 17.39 1.22 2.51
N GLN A 212 18.15 0.11 2.49
CA GLN A 212 19.56 0.08 2.09
C GLN A 212 19.76 0.45 0.61
N ALA A 213 18.85 0.08 -0.27
CA ALA A 213 18.87 0.48 -1.68
C ALA A 213 18.49 1.95 -1.90
N GLY A 214 18.02 2.65 -0.87
CA GLY A 214 17.66 4.06 -0.95
C GLY A 214 16.33 4.35 -1.61
N ILE A 215 15.36 3.41 -1.51
CA ILE A 215 14.01 3.62 -2.04
C ILE A 215 13.31 4.82 -1.37
N LYS A 216 12.51 5.56 -2.11
CA LYS A 216 11.78 6.73 -1.58
C LYS A 216 10.62 6.37 -0.69
N LYS A 217 9.88 5.31 -1.03
CA LYS A 217 8.70 4.88 -0.27
C LYS A 217 8.64 3.37 -0.13
N ILE A 218 8.26 2.91 1.06
CA ILE A 218 7.95 1.50 1.35
C ILE A 218 6.50 1.39 1.81
N GLY A 219 5.73 0.55 1.11
CA GLY A 219 4.40 0.15 1.54
C GLY A 219 4.44 -1.14 2.34
N LEU A 220 3.94 -1.08 3.56
CA LEU A 220 3.81 -2.23 4.46
C LEU A 220 2.35 -2.67 4.56
N GLY A 221 2.10 -3.85 5.09
CA GLY A 221 0.75 -4.31 5.35
C GLY A 221 0.66 -5.71 5.92
N CYS A 222 -0.52 -6.00 6.48
CA CYS A 222 -0.96 -7.33 6.88
C CYS A 222 -2.25 -7.67 6.14
N LEU A 223 -2.38 -8.94 5.75
CA LEU A 223 -3.63 -9.48 5.22
C LEU A 223 -4.44 -10.07 6.38
N PHE A 224 -5.42 -9.33 6.83
CA PHE A 224 -6.20 -9.74 8.00
C PHE A 224 -7.20 -10.86 7.67
N GLY A 225 -7.18 -11.87 8.53
CA GLY A 225 -7.94 -13.10 8.39
C GLY A 225 -7.05 -14.35 8.41
N LEU A 226 -5.71 -14.20 8.40
CA LEU A 226 -4.75 -15.31 8.39
C LEU A 226 -4.37 -15.81 9.78
N THR A 227 -4.49 -14.98 10.81
CA THR A 227 -4.21 -15.34 12.21
C THR A 227 -5.40 -15.01 13.10
N GLU A 228 -5.58 -15.76 14.18
CA GLU A 228 -6.67 -15.54 15.14
C GLU A 228 -6.52 -14.21 15.89
N ASP A 229 -5.30 -13.88 16.29
CA ASP A 229 -5.00 -12.65 17.04
C ASP A 229 -4.46 -11.54 16.14
N TRP A 230 -5.36 -10.93 15.40
CA TRP A 230 -5.05 -9.82 14.51
C TRP A 230 -4.54 -8.57 15.26
N ARG A 231 -4.82 -8.41 16.55
CA ARG A 231 -4.35 -7.28 17.36
C ARG A 231 -2.86 -7.38 17.63
N THR A 232 -2.43 -8.56 17.99
CA THR A 232 -1.00 -8.85 18.18
C THR A 232 -0.26 -8.75 16.84
N ASP A 233 -0.86 -9.21 15.74
CA ASP A 233 -0.29 -9.07 14.40
C ASP A 233 -0.09 -7.58 14.01
N ALA A 234 -1.09 -6.74 14.28
CA ALA A 234 -1.01 -5.29 14.07
C ALA A 234 0.09 -4.64 14.94
N TYR A 235 0.30 -5.11 16.17
CA TYR A 235 1.39 -4.63 17.01
C TYR A 235 2.76 -4.89 16.38
N PHE A 236 2.99 -6.09 15.86
CA PHE A 236 4.25 -6.40 15.18
C PHE A 236 4.44 -5.58 13.90
N ALA A 237 3.35 -5.28 13.18
CA ALA A 237 3.41 -4.36 12.04
C ALA A 237 3.82 -2.93 12.48
N ALA A 238 3.27 -2.43 13.59
CA ALA A 238 3.67 -1.14 14.16
C ALA A 238 5.13 -1.15 14.67
N GLN A 239 5.57 -2.25 15.28
CA GLN A 239 6.96 -2.43 15.70
C GLN A 239 7.91 -2.38 14.50
N HIS A 240 7.55 -3.03 13.38
CA HIS A 240 8.32 -3.01 12.14
C HIS A 240 8.39 -1.59 11.56
N LEU A 241 7.25 -0.93 11.45
CA LEU A 241 7.19 0.47 11.00
C LEU A 241 8.10 1.37 11.84
N GLY A 242 7.96 1.34 13.18
CA GLY A 242 8.76 2.18 14.06
C GLY A 242 10.27 1.87 14.03
N TYR A 243 10.65 0.63 13.74
CA TYR A 243 12.04 0.28 13.46
C TYR A 243 12.54 0.91 12.17
N LEU A 244 11.78 0.78 11.09
CA LEU A 244 12.13 1.28 9.76
C LEU A 244 12.19 2.81 9.72
N GLU A 245 11.24 3.52 10.33
CA GLU A 245 11.23 4.99 10.45
C GLU A 245 12.50 5.52 11.12
N ARG A 246 12.96 4.86 12.17
CA ARG A 246 14.21 5.25 12.86
C ARG A 246 15.47 4.90 12.08
N THR A 247 15.45 3.78 11.34
CA THR A 247 16.64 3.28 10.64
C THR A 247 16.82 3.94 9.28
N TYR A 248 15.72 4.12 8.54
CA TYR A 248 15.73 4.66 7.18
C TYR A 248 14.88 5.93 7.10
N TRP A 249 15.25 6.95 7.87
CA TRP A 249 14.51 8.19 8.06
C TRP A 249 14.30 9.03 6.79
N LYS A 250 15.03 8.77 5.69
CA LYS A 250 14.83 9.40 4.38
C LYS A 250 13.72 8.74 3.56
N THR A 251 13.28 7.55 3.97
CA THR A 251 12.22 6.79 3.31
C THR A 251 10.88 7.15 3.93
N THR A 252 9.86 7.37 3.11
CA THR A 252 8.48 7.53 3.56
C THR A 252 7.77 6.17 3.60
N TYR A 253 6.71 6.09 4.41
CA TYR A 253 6.01 4.83 4.65
C TYR A 253 4.52 4.94 4.37
N SER A 254 3.97 3.87 3.82
CA SER A 254 2.52 3.67 3.75
C SER A 254 2.14 2.34 4.38
N MET A 255 0.91 2.25 4.90
CA MET A 255 0.37 1.02 5.48
C MET A 255 -1.01 0.73 4.86
N SER A 256 -1.23 -0.54 4.55
CA SER A 256 -2.51 -1.04 4.07
C SER A 256 -2.95 -2.24 4.91
N PHE A 257 -4.24 -2.35 5.13
CA PHE A 257 -4.85 -3.38 5.98
C PHE A 257 -5.93 -4.15 5.19
N PRO A 258 -5.56 -4.87 4.11
CA PRO A 258 -6.53 -5.64 3.37
C PRO A 258 -7.15 -6.73 4.24
N ARG A 259 -8.46 -6.88 4.13
CA ARG A 259 -9.19 -8.05 4.64
C ARG A 259 -9.26 -9.11 3.54
N LEU A 260 -9.30 -10.38 3.92
CA LEU A 260 -9.52 -11.46 2.97
C LEU A 260 -10.82 -11.24 2.19
N ARG A 261 -10.76 -11.52 0.88
CA ARG A 261 -11.90 -11.45 -0.05
C ARG A 261 -11.97 -12.73 -0.86
N PRO A 262 -13.17 -13.12 -1.30
CA PRO A 262 -13.35 -14.28 -2.16
C PRO A 262 -12.40 -14.27 -3.37
N CYS A 263 -11.82 -15.44 -3.64
CA CYS A 263 -10.97 -15.68 -4.80
C CYS A 263 -10.99 -17.15 -5.21
N ALA A 264 -10.43 -17.47 -6.38
CA ALA A 264 -10.34 -18.86 -6.82
C ALA A 264 -9.47 -19.69 -5.86
N GLY A 265 -9.97 -20.81 -5.36
CA GLY A 265 -9.23 -21.76 -4.51
C GLY A 265 -8.93 -21.29 -3.10
N GLU A 266 -9.65 -20.27 -2.61
CA GLU A 266 -9.48 -19.74 -1.26
C GLU A 266 -9.93 -20.71 -0.16
N LYS A 267 -9.36 -20.51 1.02
CA LYS A 267 -9.90 -21.00 2.29
C LYS A 267 -10.60 -19.87 3.04
N PRO A 268 -11.62 -20.20 3.85
CA PRO A 268 -12.26 -19.18 4.68
C PRO A 268 -11.25 -18.54 5.64
N PRO A 269 -11.45 -17.27 6.01
CA PRO A 269 -10.59 -16.60 6.97
C PRO A 269 -10.65 -17.28 8.34
N VAL A 270 -9.51 -17.34 9.03
CA VAL A 270 -9.40 -17.85 10.40
C VAL A 270 -10.20 -16.95 11.37
N VAL A 271 -10.18 -15.64 11.10
CA VAL A 271 -10.98 -14.63 11.81
C VAL A 271 -11.50 -13.60 10.83
N THR A 272 -12.74 -13.16 11.02
CA THR A 272 -13.31 -12.08 10.23
C THR A 272 -13.16 -10.75 10.96
N LEU A 273 -12.37 -9.83 10.41
CA LEU A 273 -12.29 -8.46 10.88
C LEU A 273 -13.58 -7.71 10.57
N LYS A 274 -14.23 -7.19 11.61
CA LYS A 274 -15.42 -6.35 11.48
C LYS A 274 -15.03 -4.92 11.12
N ASP A 275 -15.97 -4.13 10.60
CA ASP A 275 -15.77 -2.72 10.29
C ASP A 275 -15.27 -1.92 11.49
N ARG A 276 -15.80 -2.19 12.68
CA ARG A 276 -15.36 -1.58 13.93
C ARG A 276 -13.89 -1.87 14.27
N ASP A 277 -13.41 -3.08 13.99
CA ASP A 277 -12.02 -3.48 14.20
C ASP A 277 -11.10 -2.72 13.25
N MET A 278 -11.53 -2.55 11.99
CA MET A 278 -10.81 -1.77 11.00
C MET A 278 -10.72 -0.28 11.38
N VAL A 279 -11.79 0.29 11.93
CA VAL A 279 -11.78 1.67 12.46
C VAL A 279 -10.76 1.80 13.58
N GLN A 280 -10.75 0.87 14.55
CA GLN A 280 -9.77 0.86 15.64
C GLN A 280 -8.34 0.81 15.09
N LEU A 281 -8.11 -0.09 14.16
CA LEU A 281 -6.79 -0.31 13.52
C LEU A 281 -6.26 0.97 12.85
N LEU A 282 -7.07 1.58 11.97
CA LEU A 282 -6.70 2.82 11.26
C LEU A 282 -6.41 3.96 12.25
N CYS A 283 -7.28 4.16 13.24
CA CYS A 283 -7.09 5.20 14.24
C CYS A 283 -5.83 4.97 15.09
N ALA A 284 -5.57 3.72 15.52
CA ALA A 284 -4.38 3.38 16.29
C ALA A 284 -3.09 3.66 15.51
N PHE A 285 -3.02 3.27 14.23
CA PHE A 285 -1.85 3.55 13.38
C PHE A 285 -1.65 5.03 13.12
N ARG A 286 -2.72 5.82 12.91
CA ARG A 286 -2.61 7.28 12.76
C ARG A 286 -2.10 7.94 14.03
N ILE A 287 -2.56 7.49 15.19
CA ILE A 287 -2.10 8.01 16.49
C ILE A 287 -0.65 7.61 16.75
N PHE A 288 -0.24 6.42 16.31
CA PHE A 288 1.13 5.92 16.49
C PHE A 288 2.15 6.62 15.57
N SER A 289 1.77 6.90 14.31
CA SER A 289 2.66 7.55 13.33
C SER A 289 1.88 8.60 12.53
N HIS A 290 2.23 9.88 12.75
CA HIS A 290 1.56 11.02 12.08
C HIS A 290 1.92 11.13 10.60
N GLU A 291 3.14 10.71 10.24
CA GLU A 291 3.67 10.79 8.88
C GLU A 291 3.20 9.62 7.99
N LEU A 292 2.64 8.59 8.60
CA LEU A 292 2.24 7.37 7.91
C LEU A 292 1.10 7.64 6.92
N GLU A 293 1.28 7.23 5.69
CA GLU A 293 0.18 7.19 4.74
C GLU A 293 -0.67 5.92 4.97
N LEU A 294 -1.98 6.10 5.13
CA LEU A 294 -2.92 5.00 5.28
C LEU A 294 -3.69 4.81 3.97
N SER A 295 -3.50 3.63 3.36
CA SER A 295 -4.05 3.28 2.07
C SER A 295 -5.29 2.40 2.20
N LEU A 296 -6.33 2.73 1.44
CA LEU A 296 -7.59 1.98 1.41
C LEU A 296 -7.93 1.53 -0.01
N SER A 297 -8.01 0.22 -0.21
CA SER A 297 -8.26 -0.36 -1.53
C SER A 297 -9.74 -0.53 -1.84
N THR A 298 -10.04 -0.86 -3.10
CA THR A 298 -11.37 -1.23 -3.61
C THR A 298 -11.89 -2.59 -3.09
N ARG A 299 -11.14 -3.25 -2.21
CA ARG A 299 -11.62 -4.43 -1.46
C ARG A 299 -12.80 -4.09 -0.55
N GLU A 300 -12.84 -2.86 -0.03
CA GLU A 300 -13.87 -2.39 0.87
C GLU A 300 -15.07 -1.83 0.11
N SER A 301 -16.26 -1.94 0.72
CA SER A 301 -17.49 -1.44 0.10
C SER A 301 -17.46 0.09 -0.07
N PRO A 302 -18.19 0.65 -1.06
CA PRO A 302 -18.30 2.09 -1.26
C PRO A 302 -18.65 2.84 0.02
N ALA A 303 -19.71 2.42 0.71
CA ALA A 303 -20.18 3.08 1.93
C ALA A 303 -19.13 3.04 3.05
N PHE A 304 -18.43 1.92 3.23
CA PHE A 304 -17.41 1.81 4.26
C PHE A 304 -16.18 2.68 3.94
N ARG A 305 -15.76 2.73 2.68
CA ARG A 305 -14.67 3.61 2.22
C ARG A 305 -14.97 5.08 2.50
N GLU A 306 -16.21 5.51 2.23
CA GLU A 306 -16.66 6.87 2.52
C GLU A 306 -16.64 7.22 4.01
N ASN A 307 -17.04 6.28 4.86
CA ASN A 307 -17.06 6.48 6.31
C ASN A 307 -15.68 6.49 6.94
N LEU A 308 -14.69 5.83 6.30
CA LEU A 308 -13.29 5.81 6.78
C LEU A 308 -12.49 7.05 6.41
N LEU A 309 -12.91 7.84 5.42
CA LEU A 309 -12.19 9.04 4.97
C LEU A 309 -11.76 9.95 6.12
N PRO A 310 -12.65 10.37 7.03
CA PRO A 310 -12.27 11.28 8.11
C PRO A 310 -11.39 10.63 9.18
N LEU A 311 -11.21 9.31 9.16
CA LEU A 311 -10.57 8.55 10.23
C LEU A 311 -9.09 8.25 9.99
N GLY A 312 -8.48 8.84 8.95
CA GLY A 312 -7.04 8.69 8.75
C GLY A 312 -6.60 8.30 7.33
N VAL A 313 -7.54 7.97 6.45
CA VAL A 313 -7.23 7.57 5.07
C VAL A 313 -6.61 8.74 4.30
N THR A 314 -5.47 8.50 3.65
CA THR A 314 -4.73 9.50 2.86
C THR A 314 -4.55 9.08 1.41
N THR A 315 -4.75 7.80 1.11
CA THR A 315 -4.55 7.24 -0.23
C THR A 315 -5.65 6.21 -0.52
N MET A 316 -6.20 6.24 -1.74
CA MET A 316 -7.24 5.30 -2.16
C MET A 316 -6.97 4.79 -3.57
N SER A 317 -7.23 3.51 -3.83
CA SER A 317 -7.33 3.04 -5.22
C SER A 317 -8.71 3.34 -5.81
N ALA A 318 -8.79 3.59 -7.11
CA ALA A 318 -10.04 3.85 -7.82
C ALA A 318 -10.06 3.17 -9.18
N GLY A 319 -11.23 2.65 -9.59
CA GLY A 319 -11.39 1.97 -10.86
C GLY A 319 -10.51 0.73 -11.03
N SER A 320 -10.18 0.03 -9.93
CA SER A 320 -9.21 -1.04 -9.92
C SER A 320 -9.64 -2.24 -10.76
N LYS A 321 -8.71 -2.76 -11.55
CA LYS A 321 -8.77 -4.09 -12.16
C LYS A 321 -7.67 -4.95 -11.56
N THR A 322 -7.99 -6.21 -11.22
CA THR A 322 -7.08 -7.11 -10.49
C THR A 322 -6.60 -8.28 -11.34
N ASN A 323 -6.64 -8.11 -12.66
CA ASN A 323 -6.21 -9.09 -13.66
C ASN A 323 -5.32 -8.44 -14.73
N PRO A 324 -4.36 -9.17 -15.32
CA PRO A 324 -3.50 -8.66 -16.39
C PRO A 324 -4.30 -8.28 -17.64
N GLY A 325 -4.17 -7.02 -18.08
CA GLY A 325 -4.89 -6.49 -19.25
C GLY A 325 -6.33 -6.07 -18.96
N GLY A 326 -6.73 -5.97 -17.68
CA GLY A 326 -8.11 -5.73 -17.27
C GLY A 326 -8.67 -4.36 -17.64
N TYR A 327 -7.83 -3.39 -18.00
CA TYR A 327 -8.30 -2.09 -18.50
C TYR A 327 -8.58 -2.09 -20.01
N THR A 328 -7.89 -2.91 -20.79
CA THR A 328 -8.09 -3.03 -22.25
C THR A 328 -9.02 -4.16 -22.61
N ASP A 329 -8.95 -5.28 -21.88
CA ASP A 329 -9.72 -6.49 -22.16
C ASP A 329 -10.09 -7.20 -20.84
N PRO A 330 -11.20 -6.79 -20.19
CA PRO A 330 -11.58 -7.30 -18.88
C PRO A 330 -12.04 -8.77 -18.87
N GLU A 331 -12.32 -9.39 -20.02
CA GLU A 331 -12.90 -10.73 -20.09
C GLU A 331 -11.87 -11.87 -20.11
N GLU A 332 -10.59 -11.58 -20.40
CA GLU A 332 -9.59 -12.62 -20.69
C GLU A 332 -8.89 -13.26 -19.49
N ALA A 333 -8.99 -12.74 -18.29
CA ALA A 333 -8.26 -13.28 -17.16
C ALA A 333 -9.03 -13.20 -15.84
N LEU A 334 -8.81 -14.17 -14.95
CA LEU A 334 -9.40 -14.15 -13.63
C LEU A 334 -8.77 -13.08 -12.74
N GLU A 335 -9.60 -12.39 -11.99
CA GLU A 335 -9.18 -11.45 -10.97
C GLU A 335 -8.43 -12.14 -9.83
N GLN A 336 -7.49 -11.45 -9.21
CA GLN A 336 -6.75 -11.96 -8.05
C GLN A 336 -7.69 -12.17 -6.85
N PHE A 337 -8.66 -11.29 -6.70
CA PHE A 337 -9.69 -11.30 -5.66
C PHE A 337 -10.86 -10.41 -6.11
N GLU A 338 -12.03 -10.59 -5.48
CA GLU A 338 -13.22 -9.81 -5.75
C GLU A 338 -13.05 -8.33 -5.37
N VAL A 339 -13.41 -7.44 -6.32
CA VAL A 339 -13.44 -5.98 -6.12
C VAL A 339 -14.82 -5.56 -5.66
N SER A 340 -14.93 -5.01 -4.44
CA SER A 340 -16.20 -4.59 -3.84
C SER A 340 -16.64 -3.20 -4.30
N ASP A 341 -15.71 -2.23 -4.40
CA ASP A 341 -16.00 -0.89 -4.93
C ASP A 341 -15.62 -0.80 -6.41
N GLN A 342 -16.61 -0.89 -7.27
CA GLN A 342 -16.45 -0.89 -8.72
C GLN A 342 -16.59 0.52 -9.35
N ARG A 343 -16.71 1.57 -8.53
CA ARG A 343 -16.84 2.94 -9.01
C ARG A 343 -15.64 3.34 -9.87
N SER A 344 -15.94 4.06 -10.94
CA SER A 344 -14.94 4.69 -11.79
C SER A 344 -14.11 5.73 -11.03
N PRO A 345 -12.92 6.11 -11.51
CA PRO A 345 -12.13 7.19 -10.93
C PRO A 345 -12.89 8.50 -10.79
N ALA A 346 -13.72 8.84 -11.81
CA ALA A 346 -14.55 10.06 -11.79
C ALA A 346 -15.61 10.04 -10.68
N GLU A 347 -16.28 8.90 -10.46
CA GLU A 347 -17.26 8.75 -9.38
C GLU A 347 -16.59 8.83 -7.99
N VAL A 348 -15.38 8.26 -7.85
CA VAL A 348 -14.61 8.38 -6.59
C VAL A 348 -14.18 9.82 -6.35
N CYS A 349 -13.70 10.55 -7.37
CA CYS A 349 -13.38 11.98 -7.26
C CYS A 349 -14.61 12.78 -6.83
N HIS A 350 -15.73 12.60 -7.52
CA HIS A 350 -16.97 13.30 -7.17
C HIS A 350 -17.40 13.02 -5.72
N MET A 351 -17.33 11.78 -5.25
CA MET A 351 -17.62 11.42 -3.86
C MET A 351 -16.68 12.15 -2.88
N LEU A 352 -15.37 12.23 -3.18
CA LEU A 352 -14.39 12.93 -2.34
C LEU A 352 -14.72 14.42 -2.25
N GLU A 353 -14.98 15.08 -3.39
CA GLU A 353 -15.36 16.48 -3.46
C GLU A 353 -16.64 16.78 -2.69
N GLN A 354 -17.67 15.93 -2.82
CA GLN A 354 -18.94 16.04 -2.07
C GLN A 354 -18.72 15.98 -0.54
N LYS A 355 -17.69 15.24 -0.11
CA LYS A 355 -17.32 15.15 1.31
C LYS A 355 -16.30 16.22 1.74
N GLY A 356 -15.96 17.16 0.86
CA GLY A 356 -15.04 18.27 1.11
C GLY A 356 -13.56 17.84 1.14
N TYR A 357 -13.21 16.80 0.40
CA TYR A 357 -11.82 16.37 0.18
C TYR A 357 -11.37 16.69 -1.23
N ASP A 358 -10.07 16.93 -1.40
CA ASP A 358 -9.42 17.21 -2.66
C ASP A 358 -8.77 15.93 -3.23
N PRO A 359 -9.35 15.31 -4.27
CA PRO A 359 -8.72 14.17 -4.94
C PRO A 359 -7.51 14.63 -5.74
N VAL A 360 -6.35 13.99 -5.55
CA VAL A 360 -5.14 14.28 -6.32
C VAL A 360 -4.57 13.02 -6.94
N PHE A 361 -4.11 13.12 -8.19
CA PHE A 361 -3.53 12.03 -8.95
C PHE A 361 -2.00 12.08 -8.99
N LYS A 362 -1.41 13.19 -8.52
CA LYS A 362 0.04 13.42 -8.45
C LYS A 362 0.35 14.21 -7.18
N ASP A 363 1.28 13.73 -6.38
CA ASP A 363 1.73 14.38 -5.14
C ASP A 363 3.25 14.47 -5.04
N TRP A 364 3.97 13.87 -5.99
CA TRP A 364 5.41 13.88 -6.04
C TRP A 364 5.90 13.87 -7.48
N ASP A 365 7.08 14.46 -7.72
CA ASP A 365 7.74 14.48 -9.01
C ASP A 365 9.25 14.28 -8.83
N SER A 366 9.86 13.46 -9.70
CA SER A 366 11.30 13.16 -9.67
C SER A 366 12.20 14.38 -9.81
N SER A 367 11.67 15.48 -10.36
CA SER A 367 12.40 16.77 -10.45
C SER A 367 12.77 17.34 -9.08
N TYR A 368 12.02 17.02 -8.01
CA TYR A 368 12.37 17.44 -6.65
C TYR A 368 13.69 16.84 -6.13
N ASP A 369 14.11 15.69 -6.67
CA ASP A 369 15.37 15.05 -6.30
C ASP A 369 16.55 15.51 -7.15
N ASN A 370 16.30 16.22 -8.26
CA ASN A 370 17.32 16.71 -9.17
C ASN A 370 17.14 18.21 -9.43
N PRO A 371 17.75 19.08 -8.61
CA PRO A 371 17.65 20.54 -8.78
C PRO A 371 18.11 21.05 -10.15
N LYS A 372 19.01 20.34 -10.85
CA LYS A 372 19.42 20.69 -12.21
C LYS A 372 18.32 20.41 -13.23
N ALA A 373 17.60 19.30 -13.10
CA ALA A 373 16.46 19.00 -13.96
C ALA A 373 15.29 19.98 -13.74
N LEU A 374 15.08 20.45 -12.50
CA LEU A 374 14.12 21.52 -12.19
C LEU A 374 14.48 22.84 -12.90
N SER A 375 15.75 23.23 -12.90
CA SER A 375 16.21 24.45 -13.57
C SER A 375 16.08 24.33 -15.08
N GLU A 376 16.39 23.22 -15.67
CA GLU A 376 16.27 22.96 -17.12
C GLU A 376 14.82 22.88 -17.58
N ALA A 377 13.95 22.18 -16.84
CA ALA A 377 12.52 22.11 -17.12
C ALA A 377 11.85 23.49 -16.98
N PHE A 378 12.17 24.24 -15.95
CA PHE A 378 11.68 25.59 -15.74
C PHE A 378 12.15 26.55 -16.85
N ILE A 379 13.42 26.47 -17.27
CA ILE A 379 13.97 27.26 -18.37
C ILE A 379 13.26 26.91 -19.69
N GLN A 380 13.01 25.64 -19.97
CA GLN A 380 12.27 25.19 -21.16
C GLN A 380 10.82 25.68 -21.16
N GLU A 381 10.15 25.63 -20.01
CA GLU A 381 8.76 26.10 -19.87
C GLU A 381 8.64 27.61 -20.02
N VAL A 382 9.58 28.36 -19.44
CA VAL A 382 9.68 29.81 -19.60
C VAL A 382 9.97 30.18 -21.07
N GLN A 383 10.89 29.48 -21.72
CA GLN A 383 11.20 29.70 -23.14
C GLN A 383 10.03 29.37 -24.05
N ALA A 384 9.27 28.30 -23.76
CA ALA A 384 8.06 27.92 -24.50
C ALA A 384 6.94 28.95 -24.30
N SER A 385 6.80 29.51 -23.10
CA SER A 385 5.82 30.55 -22.81
C SER A 385 6.14 31.90 -23.48
N HIS A 386 7.43 32.25 -23.58
CA HIS A 386 7.89 33.44 -24.33
C HIS A 386 7.62 33.31 -25.82
N LYS A 387 7.95 32.16 -26.42
CA LYS A 387 7.64 31.90 -27.85
C LYS A 387 6.14 31.97 -28.17
N LYS A 388 5.28 31.51 -27.25
CA LYS A 388 3.82 31.63 -27.42
C LYS A 388 3.36 33.10 -27.36
N ARG A 389 3.96 33.93 -26.50
CA ARG A 389 3.62 35.38 -26.42
C ARG A 389 4.08 36.16 -27.64
N GLU A 390 5.27 35.86 -28.17
CA GLU A 390 5.76 36.46 -29.40
C GLU A 390 4.89 36.13 -30.62
N PHE A 391 4.38 34.88 -30.69
CA PHE A 391 3.49 34.44 -31.78
C PHE A 391 2.12 35.13 -31.75
N VAL A 392 1.63 35.44 -30.54
CA VAL A 392 0.34 36.13 -30.35
C VAL A 392 0.46 37.68 -30.57
N GLN A 393 1.66 38.23 -30.47
CA GLN A 393 1.88 39.67 -30.75
C GLN A 393 2.25 39.96 -32.22
N ALA A 394 2.56 38.90 -33.01
CA ALA A 394 2.91 39.00 -34.44
C ALA A 394 1.76 38.61 -35.37
N SER A 395 0.61 38.24 -34.81
CA SER A 395 -0.64 37.96 -35.52
C SER A 395 -1.70 39.00 -35.19
#